data_f994b2af2928664d0fd6e1036eb05210
#
_entry.id   f994b2af2928664d0fd6e1036eb05210
#
_cell.length_a   1.000
_cell.length_b   1.000
_cell.length_c   1.000
_cell.angle_alpha   90.00
_cell.angle_beta   90.00
_cell.angle_gamma   90.00
#
_symmetry.space_group_name_H-M   'P 1'
#
loop_
_entity.id
_entity.type
_entity.pdbx_description
1 polymer ?
#
loop_
_entity_poly.entity_id
_entity_poly.type
_entity_poly.pdbx_seq_one_letter_code
_entity_poly.pdbx_strand_id
1 'polypeptide(L)'
;LEGHYDEVANEVEVLRGEAGEDVVLKVILETGALKTPELIRRAALLAMFAGADFVKTSTGKIDVAATPEAAVVMCRAIRDYYDKTGRMVGFKPAGGVRSAADAVLYYTVVREILGERWLTPQFFRIGASSVANALLSAIVGEPVKYY
;
A
#
# COMPACT_ATOMS: atom_id res chain seq x y z
N LEU A 1 0.18 1.97 18.49
CA LEU A 1 -0.12 0.75 19.25
C LEU A 1 -0.72 1.05 20.63
N GLU A 2 -0.51 2.23 21.15
CA GLU A 2 -0.97 2.69 22.47
C GLU A 2 -2.40 3.27 22.46
N GLY A 3 -3.07 3.30 21.31
CA GLY A 3 -4.44 3.76 21.20
C GLY A 3 -4.62 5.26 20.95
N HIS A 4 -3.54 6.00 20.69
CA HIS A 4 -3.55 7.45 20.39
C HIS A 4 -4.03 7.71 18.95
N TYR A 5 -5.25 7.28 18.62
CA TYR A 5 -5.78 7.33 17.25
C TYR A 5 -6.03 8.75 16.76
N ASP A 6 -6.47 9.63 17.65
CA ASP A 6 -6.74 11.03 17.33
C ASP A 6 -5.45 11.79 17.01
N GLU A 7 -4.35 11.49 17.72
CA GLU A 7 -3.04 12.07 17.45
C GLU A 7 -2.52 11.64 16.06
N VAL A 8 -2.64 10.33 15.74
CA VAL A 8 -2.25 9.81 14.43
C VAL A 8 -3.06 10.43 13.30
N ALA A 9 -4.38 10.58 13.46
CA ALA A 9 -5.23 11.23 12.48
C ALA A 9 -4.82 12.69 12.29
N ASN A 10 -4.65 13.43 13.39
CA ASN A 10 -4.25 14.84 13.36
C ASN A 10 -2.88 15.06 12.69
N GLU A 11 -1.88 14.19 12.95
CA GLU A 11 -0.58 14.27 12.28
C GLU A 11 -0.72 14.13 10.75
N VAL A 12 -1.54 13.19 10.27
CA VAL A 12 -1.78 13.00 8.82
C VAL A 12 -2.53 14.20 8.23
N GLU A 13 -3.53 14.74 8.94
CA GLU A 13 -4.29 15.93 8.52
C GLU A 13 -3.39 17.16 8.41
N VAL A 14 -2.50 17.38 9.38
CA VAL A 14 -1.53 18.48 9.34
C VAL A 14 -0.59 18.32 8.14
N LEU A 15 -0.05 17.11 7.92
CA LEU A 15 0.79 16.83 6.75
C LEU A 15 0.05 17.04 5.43
N ARG A 16 -1.25 16.69 5.36
CA ARG A 16 -2.09 16.96 4.18
C ARG A 16 -2.24 18.46 3.96
N GLY A 17 -2.51 19.21 5.01
CA GLY A 17 -2.65 20.68 4.93
C GLY A 17 -1.38 21.36 4.42
N GLU A 18 -0.21 20.95 4.95
CA GLU A 18 1.09 21.49 4.52
C GLU A 18 1.48 21.07 3.09
N ALA A 19 1.18 19.83 2.71
CA ALA A 19 1.50 19.33 1.37
C ALA A 19 0.62 19.96 0.27
N GLY A 20 -0.61 20.33 0.60
CA GLY A 20 -1.59 20.82 -0.37
C GLY A 20 -2.22 19.72 -1.24
N GLU A 21 -3.26 20.07 -1.98
CA GLU A 21 -4.08 19.13 -2.76
C GLU A 21 -3.33 18.52 -3.96
N ASP A 22 -2.37 19.23 -4.52
CA ASP A 22 -1.63 18.82 -5.73
C ASP A 22 -0.52 17.79 -5.45
N VAL A 23 -0.20 17.54 -4.18
CA VAL A 23 0.87 16.61 -3.77
C VAL A 23 0.30 15.29 -3.28
N VAL A 24 0.78 14.17 -3.84
CA VAL A 24 0.37 12.83 -3.43
C VAL A 24 0.93 12.49 -2.05
N LEU A 25 0.08 12.43 -1.04
CA LEU A 25 0.42 12.01 0.32
C LEU A 25 0.31 10.49 0.45
N LYS A 26 1.43 9.85 0.77
CA LYS A 26 1.50 8.40 0.96
C LYS A 26 1.88 8.04 2.39
N VAL A 27 0.94 7.45 3.13
CA VAL A 27 1.14 7.05 4.52
C VAL A 27 1.63 5.61 4.61
N ILE A 28 2.73 5.39 5.34
CA ILE A 28 3.28 4.06 5.62
C ILE A 28 2.68 3.57 6.94
N LEU A 29 1.97 2.44 6.90
CA LEU A 29 1.31 1.89 8.09
C LEU A 29 2.26 1.06 8.96
N GLU A 30 3.35 0.56 8.41
CA GLU A 30 4.28 -0.40 9.02
C GLU A 30 3.56 -1.63 9.57
N THR A 31 2.91 -2.36 8.67
CA THR A 31 1.98 -3.46 8.99
C THR A 31 2.59 -4.57 9.84
N GLY A 32 3.90 -4.80 9.72
CA GLY A 32 4.63 -5.75 10.57
C GLY A 32 4.66 -5.35 12.05
N ALA A 33 4.63 -4.06 12.35
CA ALA A 33 4.53 -3.57 13.74
C ALA A 33 3.10 -3.63 14.28
N LEU A 34 2.10 -3.48 13.43
CA LEU A 34 0.68 -3.53 13.81
C LEU A 34 0.19 -4.94 14.14
N LYS A 35 0.74 -5.97 13.49
CA LYS A 35 0.58 -7.42 13.76
C LYS A 35 -0.82 -8.00 13.53
N THR A 36 -1.90 -7.29 13.83
CA THR A 36 -3.26 -7.84 13.73
C THR A 36 -4.06 -7.22 12.58
N PRO A 37 -4.96 -7.98 11.93
CA PRO A 37 -5.82 -7.47 10.87
C PRO A 37 -6.65 -6.25 11.31
N GLU A 38 -7.12 -6.23 12.54
CA GLU A 38 -7.93 -5.15 13.11
C GLU A 38 -7.13 -3.84 13.17
N LEU A 39 -5.88 -3.90 13.66
CA LEU A 39 -5.02 -2.72 13.76
C LEU A 39 -4.59 -2.24 12.38
N ILE A 40 -4.27 -3.15 11.45
CA ILE A 40 -3.95 -2.80 10.06
C ILE A 40 -5.13 -2.10 9.39
N ARG A 41 -6.33 -2.67 9.51
CA ARG A 41 -7.56 -2.08 8.96
C ARG A 41 -7.83 -0.71 9.55
N ARG A 42 -7.75 -0.57 10.87
CA ARG A 42 -7.97 0.69 11.57
C ARG A 42 -6.97 1.77 11.14
N ALA A 43 -5.68 1.45 11.10
CA ALA A 43 -4.66 2.38 10.65
C ALA A 43 -4.85 2.81 9.18
N ALA A 44 -5.25 1.88 8.30
CA ALA A 44 -5.56 2.20 6.92
C ALA A 44 -6.74 3.19 6.81
N LEU A 45 -7.83 2.93 7.52
CA LEU A 45 -9.00 3.82 7.52
C LEU A 45 -8.67 5.18 8.12
N LEU A 46 -7.96 5.25 9.24
CA LEU A 46 -7.53 6.52 9.84
C LEU A 46 -6.71 7.35 8.84
N ALA A 47 -5.70 6.76 8.21
CA ALA A 47 -4.88 7.45 7.24
C ALA A 47 -5.69 7.98 6.04
N MET A 48 -6.64 7.18 5.53
CA MET A 48 -7.49 7.58 4.40
C MET A 48 -8.47 8.68 4.76
N PHE A 49 -9.11 8.62 5.93
CA PHE A 49 -10.02 9.67 6.40
C PHE A 49 -9.27 10.96 6.72
N ALA A 50 -8.02 10.88 7.18
CA ALA A 50 -7.14 12.02 7.42
C ALA A 50 -6.49 12.60 6.15
N GLY A 51 -6.85 12.10 4.96
CA GLY A 51 -6.46 12.70 3.68
C GLY A 51 -5.34 12.00 2.90
N ALA A 52 -4.90 10.81 3.29
CA ALA A 52 -3.93 10.05 2.50
C ALA A 52 -4.46 9.70 1.10
N ASP A 53 -3.62 9.87 0.08
CA ASP A 53 -3.90 9.43 -1.30
C ASP A 53 -3.43 8.01 -1.56
N PHE A 54 -2.46 7.54 -0.78
CA PHE A 54 -1.95 6.18 -0.79
C PHE A 54 -1.74 5.66 0.62
N VAL A 55 -2.00 4.37 0.80
CA VAL A 55 -1.52 3.61 1.95
C VAL A 55 -0.47 2.59 1.49
N LYS A 56 0.63 2.56 2.23
CA LYS A 56 1.78 1.68 1.96
C LYS A 56 1.98 0.72 3.13
N THR A 57 2.31 -0.54 2.84
CA THR A 57 2.47 -1.55 3.88
C THR A 57 3.62 -1.23 4.84
N SER A 58 4.84 -1.03 4.34
CA SER A 58 6.04 -1.09 5.17
C SER A 58 7.16 -0.19 4.67
N THR A 59 8.07 0.18 5.57
CA THR A 59 9.34 0.84 5.22
C THR A 59 10.32 -0.13 4.58
N GLY A 60 10.25 -1.42 4.92
CA GLY A 60 11.24 -2.44 4.59
C GLY A 60 12.47 -2.43 5.51
N LYS A 61 12.35 -1.78 6.68
CA LYS A 61 13.43 -1.67 7.68
C LYS A 61 13.25 -2.57 8.90
N ILE A 62 12.10 -3.23 9.02
CA ILE A 62 11.83 -4.24 10.05
C ILE A 62 11.69 -5.61 9.41
N ASP A 63 11.80 -6.67 10.21
CA ASP A 63 11.83 -8.05 9.73
C ASP A 63 10.58 -8.45 8.95
N VAL A 64 9.40 -8.09 9.45
CA VAL A 64 8.12 -8.35 8.78
C VAL A 64 7.73 -7.12 7.96
N ALA A 65 7.77 -7.24 6.64
CA ALA A 65 7.40 -6.17 5.72
C ALA A 65 6.01 -6.44 5.08
N ALA A 66 5.88 -6.34 3.75
CA ALA A 66 4.63 -6.66 3.08
C ALA A 66 4.30 -8.15 3.19
N THR A 67 3.07 -8.47 3.57
CA THR A 67 2.52 -9.83 3.53
C THR A 67 1.22 -9.86 2.71
N PRO A 68 0.87 -11.01 2.11
CA PRO A 68 -0.40 -11.15 1.39
C PRO A 68 -1.61 -10.87 2.27
N GLU A 69 -1.57 -11.30 3.52
CA GLU A 69 -2.64 -11.09 4.51
C GLU A 69 -2.84 -9.60 4.79
N ALA A 70 -1.76 -8.86 5.04
CA ALA A 70 -1.82 -7.41 5.23
C ALA A 70 -2.36 -6.70 3.98
N ALA A 71 -1.94 -7.13 2.79
CA ALA A 71 -2.43 -6.59 1.52
C ALA A 71 -3.94 -6.79 1.35
N VAL A 72 -4.45 -7.98 1.65
CA VAL A 72 -5.90 -8.28 1.61
C VAL A 72 -6.66 -7.37 2.58
N VAL A 73 -6.19 -7.22 3.81
CA VAL A 73 -6.82 -6.35 4.82
C VAL A 73 -6.83 -4.89 4.36
N MET A 74 -5.71 -4.38 3.85
CA MET A 74 -5.61 -3.01 3.37
C MET A 74 -6.48 -2.77 2.13
N CYS A 75 -6.48 -3.68 1.16
CA CYS A 75 -7.33 -3.55 -0.03
C CYS A 75 -8.83 -3.59 0.33
N ARG A 76 -9.24 -4.41 1.30
CA ARG A 76 -10.62 -4.39 1.82
C ARG A 76 -10.95 -3.07 2.49
N ALA A 77 -10.05 -2.52 3.30
CA ALA A 77 -10.24 -1.21 3.91
C ALA A 77 -10.37 -0.09 2.86
N ILE A 78 -9.56 -0.14 1.78
CA ILE A 78 -9.67 0.79 0.65
C ILE A 78 -11.04 0.65 -0.05
N ARG A 79 -11.53 -0.57 -0.25
CA ARG A 79 -12.84 -0.82 -0.84
C ARG A 79 -13.95 -0.25 0.04
N ASP A 80 -13.94 -0.55 1.33
CA ASP A 80 -14.93 -0.05 2.28
C ASP A 80 -14.93 1.49 2.34
N TYR A 81 -13.76 2.10 2.28
CA TYR A 81 -13.60 3.55 2.23
C TYR A 81 -14.18 4.14 0.93
N TYR A 82 -13.86 3.53 -0.21
CA TYR A 82 -14.41 3.95 -1.50
C TYR A 82 -15.93 3.83 -1.57
N ASP A 83 -16.48 2.71 -1.10
CA ASP A 83 -17.93 2.47 -1.09
C ASP A 83 -18.66 3.49 -0.23
N LYS A 84 -18.00 4.01 0.82
CA LYS A 84 -18.56 5.03 1.72
C LYS A 84 -18.40 6.46 1.22
N THR A 85 -17.29 6.78 0.56
CA THR A 85 -16.90 8.17 0.26
C THR A 85 -16.90 8.50 -1.23
N GLY A 86 -16.83 7.51 -2.12
CA GLY A 86 -16.59 7.66 -3.55
C GLY A 86 -15.14 8.05 -3.90
N ARG A 87 -14.25 8.27 -2.91
CA ARG A 87 -12.86 8.66 -3.15
C ARG A 87 -11.97 7.44 -3.33
N MET A 88 -11.22 7.39 -4.42
CA MET A 88 -10.24 6.34 -4.67
C MET A 88 -8.93 6.64 -3.94
N VAL A 89 -8.41 5.67 -3.21
CA VAL A 89 -7.11 5.70 -2.55
C VAL A 89 -6.23 4.59 -3.10
N GLY A 90 -4.95 4.87 -3.32
CA GLY A 90 -3.99 3.94 -3.89
C GLY A 90 -3.40 2.99 -2.86
N PHE A 91 -2.91 1.84 -3.34
CA PHE A 91 -2.23 0.82 -2.55
C PHE A 91 -0.79 0.62 -3.02
N LYS A 92 0.15 0.54 -2.07
CA LYS A 92 1.55 0.21 -2.35
C LYS A 92 2.08 -0.87 -1.41
N PRO A 93 2.12 -2.15 -1.83
CA PRO A 93 2.91 -3.16 -1.13
C PRO A 93 4.40 -2.83 -1.26
N ALA A 94 5.14 -2.93 -0.17
CA ALA A 94 6.56 -2.62 -0.14
C ALA A 94 7.30 -3.41 0.94
N GLY A 95 8.55 -3.76 0.63
CA GLY A 95 9.40 -4.59 1.47
C GLY A 95 9.16 -6.09 1.23
N GLY A 96 10.21 -6.80 0.87
CA GLY A 96 10.16 -8.24 0.62
C GLY A 96 9.67 -8.66 -0.77
N VAL A 97 9.21 -7.74 -1.61
CA VAL A 97 8.80 -8.03 -3.01
C VAL A 97 10.05 -8.13 -3.88
N ARG A 98 10.43 -9.34 -4.27
CA ARG A 98 11.71 -9.61 -4.95
C ARG A 98 11.57 -10.34 -6.28
N SER A 99 10.53 -11.13 -6.45
CA SER A 99 10.29 -11.97 -7.62
C SER A 99 9.12 -11.48 -8.47
N ALA A 100 9.05 -11.95 -9.73
CA ALA A 100 7.88 -11.74 -10.58
C ALA A 100 6.62 -12.37 -9.95
N ALA A 101 6.76 -13.52 -9.29
CA ALA A 101 5.64 -14.18 -8.60
C ALA A 101 5.08 -13.31 -7.46
N ASP A 102 5.94 -12.66 -6.65
CA ASP A 102 5.49 -11.73 -5.62
C ASP A 102 4.70 -10.56 -6.24
N ALA A 103 5.21 -10.00 -7.34
CA ALA A 103 4.53 -8.90 -8.03
C ALA A 103 3.15 -9.31 -8.56
N VAL A 104 3.05 -10.50 -9.19
CA VAL A 104 1.79 -11.07 -9.68
C VAL A 104 0.81 -11.33 -8.53
N LEU A 105 1.30 -11.79 -7.38
CA LEU A 105 0.46 -12.01 -6.20
C LEU A 105 -0.22 -10.71 -5.75
N TYR A 106 0.54 -9.62 -5.55
CA TYR A 106 -0.04 -8.35 -5.14
C TYR A 106 -0.94 -7.72 -6.22
N TYR A 107 -0.57 -7.87 -7.49
CA TYR A 107 -1.42 -7.49 -8.61
C TYR A 107 -2.77 -8.22 -8.54
N THR A 108 -2.75 -9.53 -8.31
CA THR A 108 -3.96 -10.36 -8.20
C THR A 108 -4.82 -9.92 -7.01
N VAL A 109 -4.23 -9.66 -5.84
CA VAL A 109 -4.96 -9.15 -4.67
C VAL A 109 -5.70 -7.85 -4.99
N VAL A 110 -5.02 -6.91 -5.66
CA VAL A 110 -5.64 -5.64 -6.06
C VAL A 110 -6.76 -5.87 -7.07
N ARG A 111 -6.53 -6.69 -8.10
CA ARG A 111 -7.54 -7.00 -9.12
C ARG A 111 -8.80 -7.61 -8.53
N GLU A 112 -8.64 -8.62 -7.67
CA GLU A 112 -9.78 -9.37 -7.11
C GLU A 112 -10.57 -8.56 -6.07
N ILE A 113 -9.91 -7.70 -5.31
CA ILE A 113 -10.59 -6.94 -4.24
C ILE A 113 -11.05 -5.57 -4.71
N LEU A 114 -10.20 -4.84 -5.44
CA LEU A 114 -10.46 -3.45 -5.82
C LEU A 114 -10.96 -3.33 -7.26
N GLY A 115 -10.60 -4.27 -8.12
CA GLY A 115 -10.96 -4.28 -9.54
C GLY A 115 -9.92 -3.59 -10.43
N GLU A 116 -10.10 -3.74 -11.75
CA GLU A 116 -9.14 -3.28 -12.76
C GLU A 116 -8.91 -1.76 -12.77
N ARG A 117 -9.88 -0.98 -12.29
CA ARG A 117 -9.76 0.48 -12.18
C ARG A 117 -8.60 0.93 -11.28
N TRP A 118 -8.17 0.09 -10.34
CA TRP A 118 -7.01 0.35 -9.49
C TRP A 118 -5.67 -0.05 -10.11
N LEU A 119 -5.67 -0.87 -11.16
CA LEU A 119 -4.45 -1.37 -11.79
C LEU A 119 -3.81 -0.33 -12.73
N THR A 120 -3.62 0.86 -12.23
CA THR A 120 -2.98 1.98 -12.91
C THR A 120 -1.89 2.59 -12.02
N PRO A 121 -0.88 3.28 -12.57
CA PRO A 121 0.16 3.94 -11.77
C PRO A 121 -0.37 4.98 -10.78
N GLN A 122 -1.59 5.47 -11.01
CA GLN A 122 -2.28 6.42 -10.12
C GLN A 122 -2.75 5.76 -8.82
N PHE A 123 -3.03 4.44 -8.82
CA PHE A 123 -3.63 3.76 -7.67
C PHE A 123 -2.93 2.48 -7.22
N PHE A 124 -2.03 1.92 -8.04
CA PHE A 124 -1.25 0.74 -7.67
C PHE A 124 0.23 0.90 -8.00
N ARG A 125 1.07 0.71 -7.00
CA ARG A 125 2.52 0.76 -7.13
C ARG A 125 3.16 -0.33 -6.28
N ILE A 126 4.25 -0.92 -6.76
CA ILE A 126 5.05 -1.89 -6.02
C ILE A 126 6.32 -1.19 -5.53
N GLY A 127 6.61 -1.31 -4.23
CA GLY A 127 7.82 -0.78 -3.62
C GLY A 127 8.89 -1.87 -3.52
N ALA A 128 9.83 -1.88 -4.46
CA ALA A 128 10.91 -2.86 -4.52
C ALA A 128 12.16 -2.25 -5.16
N SER A 129 13.32 -2.87 -4.91
CA SER A 129 14.60 -2.47 -5.52
C SER A 129 14.93 -3.26 -6.78
N SER A 130 14.59 -4.55 -6.84
CA SER A 130 15.04 -5.47 -7.90
C SER A 130 13.92 -6.12 -8.71
N VAL A 131 12.66 -5.92 -8.35
CA VAL A 131 11.53 -6.62 -8.99
C VAL A 131 11.38 -6.26 -10.46
N ALA A 132 11.82 -5.08 -10.90
CA ALA A 132 11.77 -4.68 -12.30
C ALA A 132 12.61 -5.63 -13.18
N ASN A 133 13.83 -5.95 -12.74
CA ASN A 133 14.67 -6.94 -13.43
C ASN A 133 14.03 -8.34 -13.45
N ALA A 134 13.41 -8.76 -12.34
CA ALA A 134 12.73 -10.05 -12.27
C ALA A 134 11.53 -10.13 -13.23
N LEU A 135 10.74 -9.06 -13.34
CA LEU A 135 9.62 -8.97 -14.27
C LEU A 135 10.09 -8.97 -15.73
N LEU A 136 11.11 -8.17 -16.06
CA LEU A 136 11.70 -8.15 -17.40
C LEU A 136 12.27 -9.52 -17.77
N SER A 137 13.02 -10.16 -16.87
CA SER A 137 13.55 -11.51 -17.10
C SER A 137 12.43 -12.53 -17.37
N ALA A 138 11.32 -12.43 -16.66
CA ALA A 138 10.18 -13.32 -16.87
C ALA A 138 9.48 -13.07 -18.22
N ILE A 139 9.48 -11.83 -18.72
CA ILE A 139 8.87 -11.47 -20.00
C ILE A 139 9.73 -11.93 -21.18
N VAL A 140 11.07 -11.69 -21.10
CA VAL A 140 11.98 -12.00 -22.22
C VAL A 140 12.49 -13.44 -22.21
N GLY A 141 12.29 -14.17 -21.09
CA GLY A 141 12.71 -15.58 -20.94
C GLY A 141 14.21 -15.78 -20.63
N GLU A 142 14.95 -14.70 -20.36
CA GLU A 142 16.38 -14.73 -20.02
C GLU A 142 16.73 -13.74 -18.91
N PRO A 143 17.84 -13.93 -18.16
CA PRO A 143 18.24 -13.02 -17.09
C PRO A 143 18.53 -11.59 -17.60
N VAL A 144 17.84 -10.62 -17.04
CA VAL A 144 18.00 -9.19 -17.34
C VAL A 144 18.54 -8.48 -16.10
N LYS A 145 19.52 -7.59 -16.28
CA LYS A 145 20.11 -6.76 -15.23
C LYS A 145 20.31 -5.33 -15.77
N TYR A 146 19.31 -4.49 -15.59
CA TYR A 146 19.40 -3.06 -15.93
C TYR A 146 19.58 -2.15 -14.70
N TYR A 147 19.27 -2.66 -13.49
CA TYR A 147 19.35 -1.91 -12.24
C TYR A 147 20.08 -2.72 -11.16
#